data_c6f7b695a9a4b5e5c665da6f1d931198
#
_entry.id   c6f7b695a9a4b5e5c665da6f1d931198
#
_cell.length_a   1.000
_cell.length_b   1.000
_cell.length_c   1.000
_cell.angle_alpha   90.00
_cell.angle_beta   90.00
_cell.angle_gamma   90.00
#
_symmetry.space_group_name_H-M   'P 1'
#
loop_
_entity.id
_entity.type
_entity.pdbx_description
1 polymer ?
#
loop_
_entity_poly.entity_id
_entity_poly.type
_entity_poly.pdbx_seq_one_letter_code
_entity_poly.pdbx_strand_id
1 'polypeptide(L)'
;MTRSSKPGKQRLNQRDASMHVRRKRMRARLISDDPELQTIRRVTVRVGDEVEVIRGDFGHPNSAKSDTRGKRLGQSRGRAGVSGKIAKVDTTSGMIFIDGVTITTSDGKEEAIPIHPSNVIVTKLFEGDTLRLKRLLERTGGEME
;
A
#
# COMPACT_ATOMS: atom_id res chain seq x y z
N MET A 1 -22.58 2.87 6.05
CA MET A 1 -21.66 2.93 7.22
C MET A 1 -22.39 2.45 8.44
N THR A 2 -21.78 1.55 9.22
CA THR A 2 -22.34 1.20 10.53
C THR A 2 -22.04 2.32 11.53
N ARG A 3 -23.04 2.73 12.29
CA ARG A 3 -22.88 3.72 13.38
C ARG A 3 -22.24 3.12 14.65
N SER A 4 -21.97 1.81 14.64
CA SER A 4 -21.42 1.11 15.80
C SER A 4 -19.90 1.26 15.88
N SER A 5 -19.39 1.61 17.06
CA SER A 5 -17.96 1.65 17.38
C SER A 5 -17.36 0.26 17.71
N LYS A 6 -18.20 -0.78 17.83
CA LYS A 6 -17.73 -2.13 18.17
C LYS A 6 -16.81 -2.71 17.07
N PRO A 7 -15.60 -3.17 17.41
CA PRO A 7 -14.62 -3.66 16.42
C PRO A 7 -15.15 -4.78 15.52
N GLY A 8 -15.91 -5.73 16.09
CA GLY A 8 -16.51 -6.83 15.35
C GLY A 8 -17.47 -6.34 14.25
N LYS A 9 -18.33 -5.37 14.56
CA LYS A 9 -19.24 -4.78 13.58
C LYS A 9 -18.51 -3.97 12.51
N GLN A 10 -17.42 -3.31 12.86
CA GLN A 10 -16.58 -2.60 11.88
C GLN A 10 -15.90 -3.56 10.90
N ARG A 11 -15.37 -4.70 11.36
CA ARG A 11 -14.80 -5.73 10.49
C ARG A 11 -15.87 -6.36 9.59
N LEU A 12 -17.05 -6.65 10.13
CA LEU A 12 -18.16 -7.17 9.35
C LEU A 12 -18.58 -6.20 8.25
N ASN A 13 -18.74 -4.92 8.59
CA ASN A 13 -19.03 -3.87 7.61
C ASN A 13 -17.95 -3.74 6.53
N GLN A 14 -16.70 -3.97 6.87
CA GLN A 14 -15.61 -3.98 5.90
C GLN A 14 -15.70 -5.18 4.97
N ARG A 15 -16.01 -6.36 5.49
CA ARG A 15 -16.16 -7.58 4.72
C ARG A 15 -17.33 -7.50 3.74
N ASP A 16 -18.46 -6.98 4.21
CA ASP A 16 -19.70 -6.94 3.44
C ASP A 16 -19.84 -5.65 2.60
N ALA A 17 -18.81 -4.78 2.62
CA ALA A 17 -18.80 -3.56 1.85
C ALA A 17 -18.79 -3.81 0.34
N SER A 18 -19.50 -2.96 -0.41
CA SER A 18 -19.48 -2.99 -1.86
C SER A 18 -18.08 -2.71 -2.43
N MET A 19 -17.83 -3.16 -3.64
CA MET A 19 -16.51 -3.08 -4.30
C MET A 19 -15.97 -1.65 -4.36
N HIS A 20 -16.81 -0.65 -4.66
CA HIS A 20 -16.38 0.74 -4.71
C HIS A 20 -15.93 1.29 -3.35
N VAL A 21 -16.55 0.82 -2.26
CA VAL A 21 -16.12 1.19 -0.90
C VAL A 21 -14.82 0.48 -0.51
N ARG A 22 -14.66 -0.79 -0.89
CA ARG A 22 -13.42 -1.54 -0.66
C ARG A 22 -12.24 -0.89 -1.37
N ARG A 23 -12.40 -0.48 -2.63
CA ARG A 23 -11.37 0.26 -3.39
C ARG A 23 -10.93 1.55 -2.70
N LYS A 24 -11.88 2.32 -2.18
CA LYS A 24 -11.57 3.56 -1.46
C LYS A 24 -10.76 3.33 -0.17
N ARG A 25 -10.83 2.14 0.41
CA ARG A 25 -10.08 1.79 1.62
C ARG A 25 -8.63 1.39 1.33
N MET A 26 -8.33 0.97 0.11
CA MET A 26 -6.99 0.60 -0.33
C MET A 26 -6.14 1.84 -0.61
N ARG A 27 -5.70 2.49 0.46
CA ARG A 27 -4.92 3.73 0.39
C ARG A 27 -3.54 3.53 0.99
N ALA A 28 -2.54 4.04 0.28
CA ALA A 28 -1.18 4.17 0.76
C ALA A 28 -0.79 5.65 0.90
N ARG A 29 0.25 5.90 1.67
CA ARG A 29 0.84 7.23 1.78
C ARG A 29 1.53 7.56 0.46
N LEU A 30 1.38 8.78 -0.02
CA LEU A 30 2.12 9.29 -1.16
C LEU A 30 3.30 10.12 -0.66
N ILE A 31 4.48 9.85 -1.19
CA ILE A 31 5.65 10.70 -1.08
C ILE A 31 6.15 10.85 -2.51
N SER A 32 5.82 11.98 -3.14
CA SER A 32 6.25 12.31 -4.49
C SER A 32 7.23 13.47 -4.47
N ASP A 33 8.12 13.47 -5.41
CA ASP A 33 9.04 14.60 -5.63
C ASP A 33 8.33 15.78 -6.30
N ASP A 34 7.15 15.56 -6.89
CA ASP A 34 6.35 16.59 -7.54
C ASP A 34 5.74 17.55 -6.51
N PRO A 35 6.04 18.86 -6.59
CA PRO A 35 5.57 19.83 -5.60
C PRO A 35 4.05 19.92 -5.54
N GLU A 36 3.36 19.72 -6.65
CA GLU A 36 1.90 19.76 -6.72
C GLU A 36 1.23 18.59 -5.99
N LEU A 37 1.88 17.43 -5.97
CA LEU A 37 1.37 16.22 -5.33
C LEU A 37 1.75 16.13 -3.84
N GLN A 38 2.68 16.93 -3.35
CA GLN A 38 3.14 16.89 -1.95
C GLN A 38 2.04 17.21 -0.94
N THR A 39 1.03 17.97 -1.34
CA THR A 39 -0.13 18.28 -0.48
C THR A 39 -1.03 17.06 -0.25
N ILE A 40 -0.93 16.04 -1.12
CA ILE A 40 -1.75 14.84 -1.04
C ILE A 40 -1.11 13.81 -0.12
N ARG A 41 -1.70 13.62 1.03
CA ARG A 41 -1.16 12.67 2.02
C ARG A 41 -1.32 11.21 1.64
N ARG A 42 -2.44 10.83 1.02
CA ARG A 42 -2.79 9.44 0.71
C ARG A 42 -3.51 9.32 -0.61
N VAL A 43 -3.14 8.30 -1.37
CA VAL A 43 -3.77 7.95 -2.64
C VAL A 43 -4.29 6.51 -2.61
N THR A 44 -5.32 6.24 -3.40
CA THR A 44 -5.77 4.88 -3.65
C THR A 44 -4.76 4.20 -4.57
N VAL A 45 -4.24 3.06 -4.15
CA VAL A 45 -3.25 2.31 -4.93
C VAL A 45 -3.85 1.69 -6.17
N ARG A 46 -3.07 1.67 -7.26
CA ARG A 46 -3.43 1.06 -8.53
C ARG A 46 -2.27 0.23 -9.08
N VAL A 47 -2.59 -0.64 -10.01
CA VAL A 47 -1.59 -1.41 -10.76
C VAL A 47 -0.69 -0.45 -11.53
N GLY A 48 0.61 -0.71 -11.51
CA GLY A 48 1.63 0.11 -12.15
C GLY A 48 2.23 1.24 -11.29
N ASP A 49 1.63 1.54 -10.12
CA ASP A 49 2.25 2.48 -9.18
C ASP A 49 3.57 1.92 -8.64
N GLU A 50 4.60 2.74 -8.53
CA GLU A 50 5.85 2.38 -7.86
C GLU A 50 5.70 2.60 -6.36
N VAL A 51 6.05 1.58 -5.60
CA VAL A 51 5.91 1.58 -4.14
C VAL A 51 7.17 1.07 -3.46
N GLU A 52 7.37 1.53 -2.24
CA GLU A 52 8.40 1.06 -1.33
C GLU A 52 7.75 0.49 -0.06
N VAL A 53 8.21 -0.69 0.37
CA VAL A 53 7.70 -1.33 1.59
C VAL A 53 8.45 -0.80 2.80
N ILE A 54 7.73 -0.17 3.72
CA ILE A 54 8.30 0.45 4.92
C ILE A 54 8.00 -0.29 6.22
N ARG A 55 6.99 -1.14 6.22
CA ARG A 55 6.53 -1.86 7.42
C ARG A 55 6.28 -3.33 7.10
N GLY A 56 6.21 -4.12 8.17
CA GLY A 56 5.98 -5.55 8.08
C GLY A 56 7.28 -6.34 7.91
N ASP A 57 7.16 -7.57 7.45
CA ASP A 57 8.30 -8.48 7.28
C ASP A 57 9.28 -8.03 6.19
N PHE A 58 8.84 -7.15 5.30
CA PHE A 58 9.62 -6.60 4.19
C PHE A 58 9.99 -5.13 4.38
N GLY A 59 9.66 -4.56 5.53
CA GLY A 59 9.99 -3.18 5.88
C GLY A 59 11.45 -3.00 6.29
N HIS A 60 11.86 -1.76 6.46
CA HIS A 60 13.21 -1.43 6.91
C HIS A 60 13.51 -2.05 8.29
N PRO A 61 14.71 -2.63 8.48
CA PRO A 61 15.11 -3.26 9.73
C PRO A 61 15.25 -2.28 10.91
N ASN A 62 15.46 -1.01 10.62
CA ASN A 62 15.78 0.04 11.59
C ASN A 62 14.56 0.82 12.12
N SER A 63 13.39 0.23 12.18
CA SER A 63 12.35 0.87 12.97
C SER A 63 12.74 0.73 14.44
N ALA A 64 13.17 1.84 15.06
CA ALA A 64 13.64 1.96 16.44
C ALA A 64 12.67 1.45 17.53
N LYS A 65 11.60 0.80 17.16
CA LYS A 65 10.61 0.20 18.06
C LYS A 65 10.92 -1.25 18.43
N SER A 66 11.92 -1.87 17.83
CA SER A 66 12.27 -3.25 18.13
C SER A 66 13.05 -3.42 19.43
N ASP A 67 13.82 -2.40 19.84
CA ASP A 67 14.76 -2.53 20.97
C ASP A 67 14.10 -2.46 22.35
N THR A 68 12.95 -1.79 22.46
CA THR A 68 12.37 -1.47 23.76
C THR A 68 11.47 -2.56 24.37
N ARG A 69 11.16 -3.64 23.68
CA ARG A 69 10.22 -4.66 24.18
C ARG A 69 10.62 -6.12 23.98
N GLY A 70 11.87 -6.43 23.67
CA GLY A 70 12.33 -7.82 23.52
C GLY A 70 11.58 -8.62 22.43
N LYS A 71 10.77 -7.97 21.64
CA LYS A 71 10.07 -8.58 20.52
C LYS A 71 10.96 -8.53 19.30
N ARG A 72 11.61 -9.68 19.06
CA ARG A 72 12.36 -9.97 17.85
C ARG A 72 13.15 -8.75 17.39
N LEU A 73 14.37 -8.66 17.80
CA LEU A 73 15.42 -8.08 16.97
C LEU A 73 15.36 -8.84 15.64
N GLY A 74 14.42 -8.41 14.80
CA GLY A 74 14.20 -9.05 13.54
C GLY A 74 15.38 -8.70 12.68
N GLN A 75 16.32 -9.61 12.59
CA GLN A 75 17.12 -9.65 11.39
C GLN A 75 16.12 -9.50 10.26
N SER A 76 16.28 -8.43 9.48
CA SER A 76 15.49 -8.28 8.27
C SER A 76 15.58 -9.61 7.55
N ARG A 77 14.47 -10.19 7.17
CA ARG A 77 14.47 -11.45 6.43
C ARG A 77 15.09 -11.28 5.03
N GLY A 78 16.11 -10.44 4.89
CA GLY A 78 16.82 -10.14 3.66
C GLY A 78 16.05 -9.34 2.62
N ARG A 79 14.89 -8.79 2.98
CA ARG A 79 13.96 -8.16 2.04
C ARG A 79 13.48 -6.78 2.49
N ALA A 80 14.21 -6.17 3.40
CA ALA A 80 13.87 -4.85 3.91
C ALA A 80 14.07 -3.77 2.84
N GLY A 81 13.13 -2.82 2.77
CA GLY A 81 13.21 -1.71 1.83
C GLY A 81 12.98 -2.13 0.38
N VAL A 82 12.24 -3.20 0.15
CA VAL A 82 11.91 -3.63 -1.21
C VAL A 82 11.05 -2.57 -1.88
N SER A 83 11.47 -2.15 -3.06
CA SER A 83 10.72 -1.28 -3.94
C SER A 83 10.36 -2.01 -5.22
N GLY A 84 9.22 -1.69 -5.79
CA GLY A 84 8.78 -2.30 -7.04
C GLY A 84 7.46 -1.73 -7.52
N LYS A 85 7.02 -2.17 -8.68
CA LYS A 85 5.72 -1.82 -9.23
C LYS A 85 4.63 -2.73 -8.70
N ILE A 86 3.44 -2.19 -8.51
CA ILE A 86 2.28 -3.00 -8.15
C ILE A 86 1.84 -3.82 -9.36
N ALA A 87 1.94 -5.14 -9.25
CA ALA A 87 1.50 -6.08 -10.28
C ALA A 87 0.00 -6.34 -10.22
N LYS A 88 -0.55 -6.49 -9.01
CA LYS A 88 -1.96 -6.82 -8.80
C LYS A 88 -2.50 -6.15 -7.56
N VAL A 89 -3.76 -5.76 -7.64
CA VAL A 89 -4.53 -5.21 -6.51
C VAL A 89 -5.74 -6.10 -6.27
N ASP A 90 -5.80 -6.75 -5.12
CA ASP A 90 -6.95 -7.56 -4.71
C ASP A 90 -7.84 -6.77 -3.76
N THR A 91 -8.95 -6.31 -4.27
CA THR A 91 -9.93 -5.54 -3.49
C THR A 91 -10.76 -6.39 -2.54
N THR A 92 -10.80 -7.70 -2.76
CA THR A 92 -11.56 -8.63 -1.91
C THR A 92 -10.83 -8.85 -0.59
N SER A 93 -9.55 -9.20 -0.66
CA SER A 93 -8.69 -9.36 0.51
C SER A 93 -8.15 -8.04 1.06
N GLY A 94 -8.14 -6.98 0.24
CA GLY A 94 -7.55 -5.69 0.59
C GLY A 94 -6.02 -5.68 0.53
N MET A 95 -5.43 -6.58 -0.25
CA MET A 95 -3.98 -6.75 -0.37
C MET A 95 -3.49 -6.33 -1.75
N ILE A 96 -2.21 -6.01 -1.82
CA ILE A 96 -1.50 -5.71 -3.06
C ILE A 96 -0.35 -6.70 -3.26
N PHE A 97 0.01 -6.93 -4.50
CA PHE A 97 1.15 -7.77 -4.88
C PHE A 97 2.14 -6.90 -5.65
N ILE A 98 3.40 -6.96 -5.25
CA ILE A 98 4.47 -6.14 -5.80
C ILE A 98 5.36 -7.05 -6.64
N ASP A 99 5.77 -6.58 -7.82
CA ASP A 99 6.70 -7.29 -8.68
C ASP A 99 8.03 -7.56 -7.97
N GLY A 100 8.54 -8.79 -8.11
CA GLY A 100 9.78 -9.21 -7.48
C GLY A 100 9.69 -9.58 -6.01
N VAL A 101 8.50 -9.45 -5.38
CA VAL A 101 8.27 -9.88 -3.99
C VAL A 101 7.56 -11.22 -3.98
N THR A 102 8.35 -12.29 -3.99
CA THR A 102 7.87 -13.67 -4.05
C THR A 102 8.46 -14.50 -2.92
N ILE A 103 7.82 -15.60 -2.61
CA ILE A 103 8.33 -16.65 -1.74
C ILE A 103 8.36 -17.96 -2.50
N THR A 104 9.42 -18.72 -2.34
CA THR A 104 9.51 -20.07 -2.89
C THR A 104 8.83 -21.03 -1.93
N THR A 105 7.81 -21.74 -2.41
CA THR A 105 7.14 -22.80 -1.67
C THR A 105 7.99 -24.07 -1.58
N SER A 106 7.62 -25.02 -0.71
CA SER A 106 8.30 -26.30 -0.58
C SER A 106 8.35 -27.08 -1.90
N ASP A 107 7.39 -26.86 -2.79
CA ASP A 107 7.32 -27.47 -4.12
C ASP A 107 8.19 -26.78 -5.18
N GLY A 108 8.97 -25.78 -4.80
CA GLY A 108 9.84 -25.03 -5.71
C GLY A 108 9.11 -24.00 -6.58
N LYS A 109 7.82 -23.72 -6.33
CA LYS A 109 7.07 -22.69 -7.05
C LYS A 109 7.24 -21.34 -6.35
N GLU A 110 7.32 -20.30 -7.16
CA GLU A 110 7.30 -18.93 -6.66
C GLU A 110 5.86 -18.43 -6.54
N GLU A 111 5.50 -17.96 -5.35
CA GLU A 111 4.21 -17.34 -5.09
C GLU A 111 4.39 -15.89 -4.69
N ALA A 112 3.53 -15.02 -5.24
CA ALA A 112 3.52 -13.61 -4.89
C ALA A 112 3.00 -13.42 -3.45
N ILE A 113 3.68 -12.57 -2.69
CA ILE A 113 3.33 -12.29 -1.30
C ILE A 113 2.31 -11.16 -1.21
N PRO A 114 1.20 -11.34 -0.50
CA PRO A 114 0.24 -10.28 -0.26
C PRO A 114 0.80 -9.27 0.76
N ILE A 115 0.76 -7.99 0.42
CA ILE A 115 1.18 -6.89 1.28
C ILE A 115 0.00 -5.94 1.48
N HIS A 116 -0.21 -5.50 2.72
CA HIS A 116 -1.28 -4.54 2.99
C HIS A 116 -0.87 -3.12 2.53
N PRO A 117 -1.76 -2.34 1.89
CA PRO A 117 -1.44 -1.01 1.39
C PRO A 117 -0.90 -0.03 2.44
N SER A 118 -1.26 -0.20 3.70
CA SER A 118 -0.74 0.62 4.80
C SER A 118 0.74 0.40 5.11
N ASN A 119 1.32 -0.69 4.62
CA ASN A 119 2.73 -1.03 4.82
C ASN A 119 3.65 -0.46 3.74
N VAL A 120 3.09 0.17 2.73
CA VAL A 120 3.83 0.72 1.60
C VAL A 120 3.67 2.24 1.49
N ILE A 121 4.65 2.86 0.85
CA ILE A 121 4.61 4.24 0.39
C ILE A 121 4.62 4.21 -1.13
N VAL A 122 3.74 4.99 -1.75
CA VAL A 122 3.78 5.24 -3.19
C VAL A 122 4.81 6.34 -3.44
N THR A 123 5.83 6.02 -4.23
CA THR A 123 6.89 6.94 -4.63
C THR A 123 6.57 7.60 -5.96
N LYS A 124 6.04 6.84 -6.92
CA LYS A 124 5.60 7.36 -8.21
C LYS A 124 4.24 6.82 -8.59
N LEU A 125 3.41 7.69 -9.11
CA LEU A 125 2.12 7.31 -9.67
C LEU A 125 2.28 6.80 -11.11
N PHE A 126 1.42 5.86 -11.50
CA PHE A 126 1.38 5.37 -12.87
C PHE A 126 0.94 6.48 -13.83
N GLU A 127 1.82 6.88 -14.73
CA GLU A 127 1.61 7.99 -15.67
C GLU A 127 0.53 7.71 -16.74
N GLY A 128 0.29 6.45 -17.05
CA GLY A 128 -0.75 6.05 -18.01
C GLY A 128 -2.19 6.34 -17.56
N ASP A 129 -2.43 6.68 -16.29
CA ASP A 129 -3.74 7.03 -15.76
C ASP A 129 -3.92 8.55 -15.68
N THR A 130 -4.06 9.18 -16.83
CA THR A 130 -4.18 10.64 -16.97
C THR A 130 -5.40 11.20 -16.23
N LEU A 131 -6.52 10.47 -16.19
CA LEU A 131 -7.73 10.89 -15.46
C LEU A 131 -7.51 10.92 -13.95
N ARG A 132 -6.73 9.98 -13.42
CA ARG A 132 -6.38 9.96 -12.00
C ARG A 132 -5.49 11.14 -11.65
N LEU A 133 -4.46 11.38 -12.46
CA LEU A 133 -3.53 12.49 -12.26
C LEU A 133 -4.28 13.81 -12.31
N LYS A 134 -5.11 14.04 -13.33
CA LYS A 134 -5.96 15.25 -13.44
C LYS A 134 -6.80 15.47 -12.18
N ARG A 135 -7.51 14.44 -11.69
CA ARG A 135 -8.33 14.54 -10.47
C ARG A 135 -7.52 14.81 -9.20
N LEU A 136 -6.29 14.34 -9.14
CA LEU A 136 -5.40 14.61 -8.02
C LEU A 136 -4.93 16.06 -8.06
N LEU A 137 -4.53 16.56 -9.22
CA LEU A 137 -4.13 17.96 -9.43
C LEU A 137 -5.28 18.94 -9.17
N GLU A 138 -6.49 18.67 -9.66
CA GLU A 138 -7.67 19.47 -9.33
C GLU A 138 -7.92 19.62 -7.82
N ARG A 139 -7.56 18.61 -7.02
CA ARG A 139 -7.65 18.68 -5.55
C ARG A 139 -6.59 19.58 -4.93
N THR A 140 -5.48 19.75 -5.57
CA THR A 140 -4.37 20.59 -5.09
C THR A 140 -4.47 22.02 -5.58
N GLY A 141 -5.45 22.31 -6.47
CA GLY A 141 -5.59 23.61 -7.12
C GLY A 141 -4.60 23.82 -8.27
N GLY A 142 -3.91 22.75 -8.69
CA GLY A 142 -3.06 22.77 -9.89
C GLY A 142 -3.90 22.61 -11.16
N GLU A 143 -3.63 23.42 -12.16
CA GLU A 143 -4.12 23.21 -13.51
C GLU A 143 -3.09 22.38 -14.29
N MET A 144 -3.55 21.37 -15.00
CA MET A 144 -2.71 20.69 -15.99
C MET A 144 -2.59 21.59 -17.21
N GLU A 145 -1.39 22.07 -17.49
CA GLU A 145 -1.03 22.61 -18.79
C GLU A 145 -0.99 21.51 -19.87
#